data_ada9b156b50abeb070ffb473e12bca65
#
_entry.id   ada9b156b50abeb070ffb473e12bca65
#
_cell.length_a   1.000
_cell.length_b   1.000
_cell.length_c   1.000
_cell.angle_alpha   90.00
_cell.angle_beta   90.00
_cell.angle_gamma   90.00
#
_symmetry.space_group_name_H-M   'P 1'
#
loop_
_entity.id
_entity.type
_entity.pdbx_description
1 polymer ?
#
loop_
_entity_poly.entity_id
_entity_poly.type
_entity_poly.pdbx_seq_one_letter_code
_entity_poly.pdbx_strand_id
1 'polypeptide(L)'
;PQAAGLRSRHTRTLGFILPDLENPSYARIAKLLEQGARARGYQLLIASSDDEADSERQLLQLFRARRCDALFVASCLPASDNSYRELQAKGLPVIAIDRVMEPDQFCSVVSDDRQACQQLTSSLLQPLPKQIVLIGARPELNISQERADGFREALQGFTGEVIVEHGESFSRDCGRQLMEQLLQRLGHLPDALVTTSYVLLQGVFDALHDFPLKSRPL
;
A
#
# COMPACT_ATOMS: atom_id res chain seq x y z
N PRO A 1 21.77 -14.17 28.83
CA PRO A 1 21.60 -13.77 27.41
C PRO A 1 22.06 -12.34 27.13
N GLN A 2 21.89 -11.38 28.08
CA GLN A 2 22.27 -9.97 27.86
C GLN A 2 23.79 -9.73 27.79
N ALA A 3 24.59 -10.54 28.45
CA ALA A 3 26.07 -10.39 28.46
C ALA A 3 26.72 -10.80 27.12
N ALA A 4 26.08 -11.61 26.28
CA ALA A 4 26.58 -11.98 24.96
C ALA A 4 26.39 -10.84 23.95
N GLY A 5 25.36 -9.99 24.11
CA GLY A 5 25.08 -8.85 23.23
C GLY A 5 26.09 -7.70 23.36
N LEU A 6 26.85 -7.61 24.46
CA LEU A 6 27.91 -6.62 24.66
C LEU A 6 29.19 -6.91 23.84
N ARG A 7 29.38 -8.13 23.36
CA ARG A 7 30.52 -8.56 22.53
C ARG A 7 30.20 -8.60 21.04
N SER A 8 28.94 -8.69 20.65
CA SER A 8 28.51 -8.70 19.25
C SER A 8 27.96 -7.32 18.86
N ARG A 9 28.47 -6.75 17.78
CA ARG A 9 27.90 -5.54 17.15
C ARG A 9 26.48 -5.79 16.58
N HIS A 10 26.06 -7.04 16.46
CA HIS A 10 24.80 -7.50 15.87
C HIS A 10 23.86 -8.04 16.94
N THR A 11 22.61 -7.57 16.92
CA THR A 11 21.54 -8.02 17.82
C THR A 11 20.77 -9.20 17.25
N ARG A 12 20.99 -9.53 15.96
CA ARG A 12 20.20 -10.48 15.17
C ARG A 12 18.72 -10.15 15.17
N THR A 13 18.42 -8.87 15.12
CA THR A 13 17.06 -8.35 15.09
C THR A 13 16.88 -7.48 13.86
N LEU A 14 15.85 -7.77 13.06
CA LEU A 14 15.41 -6.99 11.93
C LEU A 14 14.13 -6.26 12.30
N GLY A 15 13.92 -5.05 11.76
CA GLY A 15 12.69 -4.31 11.92
C GLY A 15 11.86 -4.35 10.64
N PHE A 16 10.53 -4.36 10.76
CA PHE A 16 9.62 -4.12 9.66
C PHE A 16 8.55 -3.13 10.08
N ILE A 17 8.56 -1.96 9.43
CA ILE A 17 7.53 -0.94 9.55
C ILE A 17 6.60 -1.07 8.34
N LEU A 18 5.33 -1.25 8.61
CA LEU A 18 4.29 -1.38 7.60
C LEU A 18 3.13 -0.42 7.90
N PRO A 19 2.33 -0.04 6.87
CA PRO A 19 1.26 0.94 7.07
C PRO A 19 0.07 0.40 7.85
N ASP A 20 -0.25 -0.91 7.70
CA ASP A 20 -1.47 -1.48 8.26
C ASP A 20 -1.34 -2.99 8.43
N LEU A 21 -1.52 -3.47 9.68
CA LEU A 21 -1.50 -4.89 10.02
C LEU A 21 -2.79 -5.64 9.61
N GLU A 22 -3.90 -4.92 9.41
CA GLU A 22 -5.16 -5.52 8.97
C GLU A 22 -5.15 -5.81 7.45
N ASN A 23 -4.25 -5.17 6.70
CA ASN A 23 -4.11 -5.44 5.28
C ASN A 23 -3.47 -6.81 5.04
N PRO A 24 -4.20 -7.77 4.42
CA PRO A 24 -3.70 -9.13 4.21
C PRO A 24 -2.39 -9.22 3.41
N SER A 25 -2.13 -8.25 2.53
CA SER A 25 -0.89 -8.20 1.75
C SER A 25 0.30 -7.97 2.66
N TYR A 26 0.23 -6.99 3.57
CA TYR A 26 1.30 -6.74 4.54
C TYR A 26 1.45 -7.86 5.57
N ALA A 27 0.34 -8.44 6.02
CA ALA A 27 0.39 -9.61 6.89
C ALA A 27 1.11 -10.79 6.20
N ARG A 28 0.87 -11.00 4.90
CA ARG A 28 1.57 -12.03 4.12
C ARG A 28 3.05 -11.73 3.96
N ILE A 29 3.41 -10.48 3.65
CA ILE A 29 4.82 -10.04 3.55
C ILE A 29 5.52 -10.22 4.89
N ALA A 30 4.92 -9.79 5.99
CA ALA A 30 5.46 -9.92 7.34
C ALA A 30 5.74 -11.39 7.70
N LYS A 31 4.80 -12.29 7.38
CA LYS A 31 4.98 -13.73 7.58
C LYS A 31 6.18 -14.29 6.80
N LEU A 32 6.33 -13.90 5.54
CA LEU A 32 7.44 -14.37 4.70
C LEU A 32 8.79 -13.82 5.16
N LEU A 33 8.83 -12.53 5.54
CA LEU A 33 10.03 -11.91 6.12
C LEU A 33 10.42 -12.59 7.43
N GLU A 34 9.44 -12.87 8.32
CA GLU A 34 9.70 -13.57 9.58
C GLU A 34 10.28 -14.96 9.35
N GLN A 35 9.69 -15.74 8.45
CA GLN A 35 10.19 -17.07 8.12
C GLN A 35 11.62 -17.03 7.57
N GLY A 36 11.89 -16.07 6.65
CA GLY A 36 13.22 -15.88 6.08
C GLY A 36 14.26 -15.42 7.12
N ALA A 37 13.88 -14.53 8.02
CA ALA A 37 14.70 -14.04 9.13
C ALA A 37 15.04 -15.18 10.10
N ARG A 38 14.03 -15.91 10.55
CA ARG A 38 14.19 -17.05 11.48
C ARG A 38 15.08 -18.15 10.92
N ALA A 39 14.93 -18.49 9.64
CA ALA A 39 15.79 -19.48 8.97
C ALA A 39 17.28 -19.08 8.97
N ARG A 40 17.58 -17.77 9.15
CA ARG A 40 18.93 -17.23 9.22
C ARG A 40 19.37 -16.83 10.63
N GLY A 41 18.58 -17.19 11.64
CA GLY A 41 18.89 -16.93 13.05
C GLY A 41 18.63 -15.46 13.45
N TYR A 42 17.76 -14.76 12.72
CA TYR A 42 17.29 -13.41 13.06
C TYR A 42 15.86 -13.46 13.63
N GLN A 43 15.55 -12.47 14.46
CA GLN A 43 14.19 -12.16 14.88
C GLN A 43 13.66 -10.97 14.08
N LEU A 44 12.35 -10.94 13.80
CA LEU A 44 11.68 -9.81 13.15
C LEU A 44 10.79 -9.10 14.17
N LEU A 45 11.03 -7.79 14.35
CA LEU A 45 10.13 -6.89 15.05
C LEU A 45 9.23 -6.23 13.99
N ILE A 46 7.92 -6.27 14.20
CA ILE A 46 6.92 -5.71 13.29
C ILE A 46 6.18 -4.60 14.03
N ALA A 47 5.95 -3.47 13.36
CA ALA A 47 5.13 -2.38 13.87
C ALA A 47 4.34 -1.73 12.73
N SER A 48 3.10 -1.32 13.04
CA SER A 48 2.25 -0.53 12.15
C SER A 48 2.49 0.96 12.38
N SER A 49 2.61 1.72 11.29
CA SER A 49 2.62 3.19 11.33
C SER A 49 1.22 3.78 11.20
N ASP A 50 0.23 2.95 10.83
CA ASP A 50 -1.15 3.34 10.52
C ASP A 50 -1.21 4.42 9.41
N ASP A 51 -0.21 4.39 8.52
CA ASP A 51 0.01 5.37 7.44
C ASP A 51 0.20 6.82 7.94
N GLU A 52 0.58 6.99 9.22
CA GLU A 52 0.79 8.27 9.87
C GLU A 52 2.29 8.60 9.97
N ALA A 53 2.69 9.74 9.39
CA ALA A 53 4.10 10.13 9.31
C ALA A 53 4.77 10.29 10.69
N ASP A 54 4.05 10.82 11.67
CA ASP A 54 4.59 11.01 13.01
C ASP A 54 4.75 9.68 13.75
N SER A 55 3.82 8.75 13.56
CA SER A 55 3.91 7.38 14.07
C SER A 55 5.13 6.68 13.47
N GLU A 56 5.31 6.78 12.16
CA GLU A 56 6.46 6.19 11.47
C GLU A 56 7.79 6.73 12.00
N ARG A 57 7.92 8.05 12.20
CA ARG A 57 9.12 8.66 12.82
C ARG A 57 9.40 8.15 14.22
N GLN A 58 8.36 7.97 15.05
CA GLN A 58 8.49 7.39 16.38
C GLN A 58 8.98 5.94 16.33
N LEU A 59 8.45 5.14 15.40
CA LEU A 59 8.89 3.76 15.20
C LEU A 59 10.35 3.67 14.75
N LEU A 60 10.82 4.60 13.90
CA LEU A 60 12.24 4.67 13.52
C LEU A 60 13.14 4.88 14.73
N GLN A 61 12.75 5.78 15.66
CA GLN A 61 13.49 6.01 16.90
C GLN A 61 13.48 4.76 17.79
N LEU A 62 12.33 4.09 17.91
CA LEU A 62 12.19 2.85 18.67
C LEU A 62 13.10 1.75 18.12
N PHE A 63 13.09 1.50 16.80
CA PHE A 63 13.89 0.44 16.20
C PHE A 63 15.38 0.73 16.28
N ARG A 64 15.77 2.00 16.17
CA ARG A 64 17.14 2.44 16.45
C ARG A 64 17.54 2.16 17.91
N ALA A 65 16.68 2.49 18.88
CA ALA A 65 16.93 2.22 20.30
C ALA A 65 17.03 0.71 20.58
N ARG A 66 16.27 -0.12 19.86
CA ARG A 66 16.35 -1.59 19.88
C ARG A 66 17.56 -2.17 19.16
N ARG A 67 18.36 -1.32 18.50
CA ARG A 67 19.56 -1.71 17.74
C ARG A 67 19.27 -2.78 16.71
N CYS A 68 18.20 -2.60 15.92
CA CYS A 68 17.95 -3.47 14.78
C CYS A 68 19.14 -3.45 13.83
N ASP A 69 19.47 -4.59 13.24
CA ASP A 69 20.59 -4.73 12.30
C ASP A 69 20.23 -4.26 10.88
N ALA A 70 18.93 -4.25 10.53
CA ALA A 70 18.39 -3.66 9.31
C ALA A 70 16.90 -3.36 9.48
N LEU A 71 16.35 -2.50 8.61
CA LEU A 71 14.93 -2.17 8.54
C LEU A 71 14.37 -2.50 7.15
N PHE A 72 13.21 -3.15 7.15
CA PHE A 72 12.28 -3.18 6.03
C PHE A 72 11.20 -2.15 6.29
N VAL A 73 10.75 -1.44 5.25
CA VAL A 73 9.76 -0.38 5.43
C VAL A 73 8.87 -0.21 4.20
N ALA A 74 7.56 -0.07 4.43
CA ALA A 74 6.60 0.46 3.47
C ALA A 74 6.26 1.90 3.92
N SER A 75 7.10 2.86 3.56
CA SER A 75 7.07 4.21 4.12
C SER A 75 5.89 5.04 3.63
N CYS A 76 5.34 5.86 4.53
CA CYS A 76 4.41 6.95 4.21
C CYS A 76 5.06 8.34 4.32
N LEU A 77 6.35 8.40 4.64
CA LEU A 77 7.05 9.68 4.75
C LEU A 77 7.23 10.32 3.37
N PRO A 78 7.10 11.65 3.28
CA PRO A 78 7.35 12.37 2.03
C PRO A 78 8.83 12.28 1.64
N ALA A 79 9.12 12.39 0.34
CA ALA A 79 10.49 12.33 -0.20
C ALA A 79 11.43 13.40 0.40
N SER A 80 10.88 14.49 0.93
CA SER A 80 11.65 15.54 1.63
C SER A 80 12.11 15.15 3.03
N ASP A 81 11.58 14.04 3.61
CA ASP A 81 11.95 13.58 4.94
C ASP A 81 13.31 12.87 4.91
N ASN A 82 14.22 13.30 5.77
CA ASN A 82 15.59 12.77 5.82
C ASN A 82 15.80 11.63 6.83
N SER A 83 14.76 11.22 7.55
CA SER A 83 14.88 10.26 8.66
C SER A 83 15.56 8.95 8.25
N TYR A 84 15.22 8.41 7.10
CA TYR A 84 15.82 7.17 6.59
C TYR A 84 17.27 7.37 6.11
N ARG A 85 17.57 8.51 5.46
CA ARG A 85 18.94 8.85 5.04
C ARG A 85 19.86 8.98 6.24
N GLU A 86 19.38 9.60 7.32
CA GLU A 86 20.15 9.74 8.56
C GLU A 86 20.44 8.38 9.22
N LEU A 87 19.47 7.45 9.19
CA LEU A 87 19.66 6.10 9.71
C LEU A 87 20.69 5.33 8.87
N GLN A 88 20.60 5.40 7.56
CA GLN A 88 21.53 4.75 6.64
C GLN A 88 22.95 5.32 6.78
N ALA A 89 23.09 6.64 6.90
CA ALA A 89 24.38 7.30 7.14
C ALA A 89 25.03 6.87 8.49
N LYS A 90 24.21 6.44 9.46
CA LYS A 90 24.67 5.87 10.73
C LYS A 90 24.91 4.36 10.69
N GLY A 91 24.85 3.76 9.46
CA GLY A 91 25.15 2.36 9.21
C GLY A 91 24.00 1.39 9.42
N LEU A 92 22.75 1.85 9.49
CA LEU A 92 21.56 0.99 9.54
C LEU A 92 21.01 0.80 8.12
N PRO A 93 21.12 -0.42 7.53
CA PRO A 93 20.55 -0.70 6.22
C PRO A 93 19.03 -0.54 6.23
N VAL A 94 18.50 0.11 5.19
CA VAL A 94 17.05 0.29 4.98
C VAL A 94 16.70 -0.28 3.61
N ILE A 95 15.63 -1.09 3.57
CA ILE A 95 15.10 -1.73 2.37
C ILE A 95 13.63 -1.35 2.26
N ALA A 96 13.28 -0.68 1.17
CA ALA A 96 11.90 -0.32 0.87
C ALA A 96 11.12 -1.54 0.37
N ILE A 97 9.90 -1.71 0.87
CA ILE A 97 8.99 -2.79 0.48
C ILE A 97 7.69 -2.17 -0.02
N ASP A 98 7.20 -2.63 -1.16
CA ASP A 98 5.92 -2.22 -1.75
C ASP A 98 5.87 -0.75 -2.21
N ARG A 99 6.41 0.17 -1.43
CA ARG A 99 6.48 1.60 -1.74
C ARG A 99 7.90 2.00 -2.07
N VAL A 100 8.10 2.58 -3.25
CA VAL A 100 9.40 3.08 -3.67
C VAL A 100 9.79 4.27 -2.80
N MET A 101 10.99 4.21 -2.26
CA MET A 101 11.72 5.35 -1.72
C MET A 101 12.70 5.84 -2.81
N GLU A 102 13.54 6.80 -2.54
CA GLU A 102 14.49 7.32 -3.53
C GLU A 102 15.30 6.18 -4.21
N PRO A 103 15.07 5.94 -5.52
CA PRO A 103 15.60 4.73 -6.19
C PRO A 103 17.13 4.64 -6.17
N ASP A 104 17.81 5.78 -6.23
CA ASP A 104 19.28 5.82 -6.26
C ASP A 104 19.91 5.63 -4.88
N GLN A 105 19.12 5.70 -3.81
CA GLN A 105 19.60 5.65 -2.44
C GLN A 105 19.17 4.40 -1.69
N PHE A 106 17.99 3.89 -1.95
CA PHE A 106 17.42 2.75 -1.22
C PHE A 106 17.15 1.57 -2.14
N CYS A 107 17.57 0.38 -1.70
CA CYS A 107 17.09 -0.84 -2.34
C CYS A 107 15.58 -0.98 -2.12
N SER A 108 14.85 -1.32 -3.17
CA SER A 108 13.41 -1.50 -3.11
C SER A 108 13.01 -2.88 -3.63
N VAL A 109 11.99 -3.47 -3.01
CA VAL A 109 11.31 -4.68 -3.48
C VAL A 109 9.85 -4.30 -3.68
N VAL A 110 9.46 -4.18 -4.93
CA VAL A 110 8.13 -3.68 -5.35
C VAL A 110 7.52 -4.59 -6.41
N SER A 111 6.21 -4.52 -6.56
CA SER A 111 5.49 -5.11 -7.68
C SER A 111 5.46 -4.15 -8.87
N ASP A 112 5.22 -4.70 -10.07
CA ASP A 112 4.92 -3.89 -11.25
C ASP A 112 3.44 -3.47 -11.22
N ASP A 113 3.15 -2.47 -10.38
CA ASP A 113 1.79 -2.00 -10.12
C ASP A 113 1.15 -1.39 -11.36
N ARG A 114 1.93 -0.72 -12.20
CA ARG A 114 1.46 -0.11 -13.45
C ARG A 114 0.98 -1.17 -14.42
N GLN A 115 1.82 -2.16 -14.71
CA GLN A 115 1.46 -3.26 -15.61
C GLN A 115 0.30 -4.09 -15.04
N ALA A 116 0.31 -4.38 -13.75
CA ALA A 116 -0.76 -5.14 -13.11
C ALA A 116 -2.11 -4.42 -13.20
N CYS A 117 -2.15 -3.10 -12.94
CA CYS A 117 -3.36 -2.31 -13.05
C CYS A 117 -3.83 -2.17 -14.51
N GLN A 118 -2.89 -2.02 -15.44
CA GLN A 118 -3.20 -2.00 -16.88
C GLN A 118 -3.85 -3.31 -17.32
N GLN A 119 -3.29 -4.45 -16.95
CA GLN A 119 -3.83 -5.77 -17.30
C GLN A 119 -5.21 -5.99 -16.67
N LEU A 120 -5.37 -5.67 -15.39
CA LEU A 120 -6.65 -5.76 -14.69
C LEU A 120 -7.72 -4.91 -15.38
N THR A 121 -7.42 -3.65 -15.65
CA THR A 121 -8.35 -2.73 -16.33
C THR A 121 -8.70 -3.24 -17.73
N SER A 122 -7.72 -3.67 -18.50
CA SER A 122 -7.95 -4.22 -19.85
C SER A 122 -8.89 -5.44 -19.84
N SER A 123 -8.85 -6.26 -18.78
CA SER A 123 -9.75 -7.42 -18.65
C SER A 123 -11.22 -7.03 -18.48
N LEU A 124 -11.51 -5.80 -18.04
CA LEU A 124 -12.87 -5.28 -17.86
C LEU A 124 -13.44 -4.61 -19.11
N LEU A 125 -12.65 -4.50 -20.18
CA LEU A 125 -13.11 -3.87 -21.43
C LEU A 125 -13.80 -4.83 -22.37
N GLN A 126 -14.09 -6.06 -21.95
CA GLN A 126 -14.80 -7.07 -22.75
C GLN A 126 -15.89 -7.76 -21.91
N PRO A 127 -17.19 -7.45 -22.10
CA PRO A 127 -17.73 -6.48 -23.08
C PRO A 127 -17.36 -5.03 -22.76
N LEU A 128 -17.31 -4.17 -23.77
CA LEU A 128 -16.90 -2.78 -23.60
C LEU A 128 -17.91 -2.04 -22.71
N PRO A 129 -17.49 -1.52 -21.54
CA PRO A 129 -18.36 -0.76 -20.66
C PRO A 129 -18.64 0.64 -21.25
N LYS A 130 -19.76 1.25 -20.88
CA LYS A 130 -20.04 2.66 -21.21
C LYS A 130 -19.40 3.60 -20.20
N GLN A 131 -19.24 3.13 -18.96
CA GLN A 131 -18.68 3.87 -17.85
C GLN A 131 -17.74 2.98 -17.04
N ILE A 132 -16.55 3.46 -16.76
CA ILE A 132 -15.57 2.78 -15.89
C ILE A 132 -15.07 3.72 -14.80
N VAL A 133 -14.92 3.17 -13.60
CA VAL A 133 -14.52 3.93 -12.41
C VAL A 133 -13.23 3.36 -11.84
N LEU A 134 -12.32 4.23 -11.41
CA LEU A 134 -11.21 3.91 -10.53
C LEU A 134 -11.47 4.50 -9.14
N ILE A 135 -11.42 3.66 -8.11
CA ILE A 135 -11.38 4.09 -6.71
C ILE A 135 -9.98 3.82 -6.17
N GLY A 136 -9.26 4.88 -5.85
CA GLY A 136 -7.93 4.87 -5.28
C GLY A 136 -7.84 5.63 -3.96
N ALA A 137 -6.63 5.71 -3.42
CA ALA A 137 -6.34 6.52 -2.23
C ALA A 137 -4.92 7.07 -2.31
N ARG A 138 -4.63 8.12 -1.49
CA ARG A 138 -3.29 8.67 -1.32
C ARG A 138 -2.59 8.96 -2.67
N PRO A 139 -3.13 9.87 -3.50
CA PRO A 139 -2.60 10.13 -4.85
C PRO A 139 -1.16 10.68 -4.86
N GLU A 140 -0.67 11.14 -3.71
CA GLU A 140 0.72 11.59 -3.53
C GLU A 140 1.74 10.45 -3.46
N LEU A 141 1.30 9.22 -3.19
CA LEU A 141 2.19 8.05 -3.13
C LEU A 141 2.50 7.53 -4.54
N ASN A 142 3.75 7.18 -4.78
CA ASN A 142 4.19 6.61 -6.06
C ASN A 142 3.37 5.38 -6.47
N ILE A 143 3.07 4.47 -5.53
CA ILE A 143 2.27 3.28 -5.79
C ILE A 143 0.86 3.63 -6.31
N SER A 144 0.26 4.71 -5.81
CA SER A 144 -1.05 5.18 -6.27
C SER A 144 -0.97 5.78 -7.68
N GLN A 145 0.12 6.49 -7.98
CA GLN A 145 0.37 7.06 -9.30
C GLN A 145 0.58 5.96 -10.34
N GLU A 146 1.43 4.96 -10.04
CA GLU A 146 1.68 3.83 -10.94
C GLU A 146 0.38 3.06 -11.27
N ARG A 147 -0.45 2.80 -10.27
CA ARG A 147 -1.75 2.14 -10.48
C ARG A 147 -2.70 2.98 -11.32
N ALA A 148 -2.78 4.29 -11.04
CA ALA A 148 -3.59 5.20 -11.83
C ALA A 148 -3.09 5.35 -13.28
N ASP A 149 -1.78 5.36 -13.49
CA ASP A 149 -1.20 5.40 -14.82
C ASP A 149 -1.47 4.12 -15.61
N GLY A 150 -1.34 2.95 -14.99
CA GLY A 150 -1.72 1.68 -15.60
C GLY A 150 -3.21 1.64 -15.99
N PHE A 151 -4.09 2.18 -15.14
CA PHE A 151 -5.51 2.34 -15.47
C PHE A 151 -5.71 3.24 -16.70
N ARG A 152 -5.08 4.41 -16.75
CA ARG A 152 -5.17 5.33 -17.87
C ARG A 152 -4.62 4.75 -19.18
N GLU A 153 -3.52 4.01 -19.08
CA GLU A 153 -2.92 3.34 -20.25
C GLU A 153 -3.84 2.28 -20.86
N ALA A 154 -4.52 1.50 -20.02
CA ALA A 154 -5.49 0.51 -20.50
C ALA A 154 -6.67 1.16 -21.23
N LEU A 155 -6.99 2.41 -20.93
CA LEU A 155 -8.10 3.15 -21.49
C LEU A 155 -7.71 4.02 -22.70
N GLN A 156 -6.51 3.85 -23.26
CA GLN A 156 -6.14 4.55 -24.50
C GLN A 156 -7.09 4.15 -25.64
N GLY A 157 -7.79 5.14 -26.21
CA GLY A 157 -8.81 4.92 -27.24
C GLY A 157 -10.19 4.51 -26.69
N PHE A 158 -10.38 4.42 -25.39
CA PHE A 158 -11.69 4.24 -24.78
C PHE A 158 -12.54 5.50 -24.96
N THR A 159 -13.80 5.33 -25.42
CA THR A 159 -14.72 6.45 -25.72
C THR A 159 -15.83 6.60 -24.69
N GLY A 160 -15.90 5.71 -23.70
CA GLY A 160 -16.87 5.79 -22.63
C GLY A 160 -16.49 6.82 -21.56
N GLU A 161 -17.32 6.91 -20.55
CA GLU A 161 -17.08 7.81 -19.41
C GLU A 161 -16.04 7.20 -18.44
N VAL A 162 -15.07 8.00 -18.03
CA VAL A 162 -14.03 7.60 -17.07
C VAL A 162 -14.14 8.47 -15.82
N ILE A 163 -14.30 7.83 -14.67
CA ILE A 163 -14.35 8.52 -13.37
C ILE A 163 -13.18 8.01 -12.52
N VAL A 164 -12.49 8.93 -11.88
CA VAL A 164 -11.37 8.62 -10.97
C VAL A 164 -11.63 9.31 -9.63
N GLU A 165 -11.74 8.51 -8.58
CA GLU A 165 -11.92 8.97 -7.22
C GLU A 165 -10.73 8.57 -6.35
N HIS A 166 -10.27 9.50 -5.52
CA HIS A 166 -9.20 9.25 -4.57
C HIS A 166 -9.62 9.62 -3.16
N GLY A 167 -9.40 8.71 -2.24
CA GLY A 167 -9.59 8.96 -0.82
C GLY A 167 -8.29 9.29 -0.09
N GLU A 168 -8.42 9.61 1.18
CA GLU A 168 -7.31 10.02 2.04
C GLU A 168 -6.52 8.82 2.60
N SER A 169 -7.11 7.62 2.64
CA SER A 169 -6.48 6.44 3.25
C SER A 169 -6.81 5.15 2.51
N PHE A 170 -5.89 4.18 2.57
CA PHE A 170 -6.15 2.80 2.16
C PHE A 170 -6.89 2.04 3.27
N SER A 171 -8.16 2.38 3.48
CA SER A 171 -9.01 1.76 4.49
C SER A 171 -10.35 1.29 3.91
N ARG A 172 -10.99 0.34 4.62
CA ARG A 172 -12.31 -0.17 4.27
C ARG A 172 -13.36 0.93 4.33
N ASP A 173 -13.31 1.79 5.36
CA ASP A 173 -14.24 2.90 5.52
C ASP A 173 -14.11 3.92 4.38
N CYS A 174 -12.88 4.23 3.97
CA CYS A 174 -12.62 5.12 2.84
C CYS A 174 -13.22 4.56 1.54
N GLY A 175 -13.01 3.27 1.25
CA GLY A 175 -13.59 2.61 0.09
C GLY A 175 -15.12 2.64 0.10
N ARG A 176 -15.74 2.41 1.27
CA ARG A 176 -17.18 2.49 1.46
C ARG A 176 -17.70 3.90 1.20
N GLN A 177 -17.13 4.91 1.83
CA GLN A 177 -17.55 6.31 1.69
C GLN A 177 -17.45 6.79 0.23
N LEU A 178 -16.35 6.50 -0.46
CA LEU A 178 -16.18 6.86 -1.86
C LEU A 178 -17.25 6.22 -2.75
N MET A 179 -17.54 4.94 -2.53
CA MET A 179 -18.57 4.25 -3.30
C MET A 179 -19.97 4.77 -3.00
N GLU A 180 -20.32 5.04 -1.75
CA GLU A 180 -21.60 5.63 -1.37
C GLU A 180 -21.79 7.02 -2.03
N GLN A 181 -20.78 7.88 -1.98
CA GLN A 181 -20.80 9.19 -2.65
C GLN A 181 -20.95 9.06 -4.17
N LEU A 182 -20.21 8.13 -4.77
CA LEU A 182 -20.31 7.83 -6.20
C LEU A 182 -21.73 7.40 -6.58
N LEU A 183 -22.32 6.46 -5.85
CA LEU A 183 -23.67 5.97 -6.09
C LEU A 183 -24.73 7.05 -5.93
N GLN A 184 -24.59 7.92 -4.92
CA GLN A 184 -25.48 9.07 -4.74
C GLN A 184 -25.41 10.04 -5.91
N ARG A 185 -24.22 10.29 -6.44
CA ARG A 185 -24.00 11.19 -7.58
C ARG A 185 -24.50 10.61 -8.89
N LEU A 186 -24.27 9.32 -9.14
CA LEU A 186 -24.65 8.66 -10.38
C LEU A 186 -26.13 8.25 -10.42
N GLY A 187 -26.69 7.85 -9.31
CA GLY A 187 -28.04 7.28 -9.24
C GLY A 187 -28.14 5.84 -9.78
N HIS A 188 -27.03 5.26 -10.24
CA HIS A 188 -26.94 3.89 -10.79
C HIS A 188 -25.55 3.29 -10.51
N LEU A 189 -25.42 1.98 -10.73
CA LEU A 189 -24.12 1.30 -10.66
C LEU A 189 -23.27 1.63 -11.90
N PRO A 190 -21.97 1.84 -11.78
CA PRO A 190 -21.06 1.89 -12.92
C PRO A 190 -20.98 0.51 -13.61
N ASP A 191 -20.72 0.48 -14.93
CA ASP A 191 -20.59 -0.76 -15.69
C ASP A 191 -19.35 -1.55 -15.30
N ALA A 192 -18.26 -0.86 -14.98
CA ALA A 192 -17.01 -1.44 -14.51
C ALA A 192 -16.36 -0.58 -13.41
N LEU A 193 -15.71 -1.24 -12.46
CA LEU A 193 -15.03 -0.59 -11.35
C LEU A 193 -13.72 -1.30 -11.04
N VAL A 194 -12.67 -0.50 -10.88
CA VAL A 194 -11.34 -0.91 -10.44
C VAL A 194 -11.05 -0.27 -9.09
N THR A 195 -10.54 -1.03 -8.15
CA THR A 195 -10.01 -0.50 -6.88
C THR A 195 -8.50 -0.71 -6.84
N THR A 196 -7.77 0.27 -6.30
CA THR A 196 -6.31 0.21 -6.24
C THR A 196 -5.79 -0.60 -5.05
N SER A 197 -6.68 -1.09 -4.16
CA SER A 197 -6.27 -1.97 -3.07
C SER A 197 -7.40 -2.88 -2.62
N TYR A 198 -7.02 -4.00 -1.99
CA TYR A 198 -7.98 -4.97 -1.42
C TYR A 198 -8.87 -4.36 -0.33
N VAL A 199 -8.30 -3.53 0.54
CA VAL A 199 -9.09 -2.93 1.64
C VAL A 199 -10.12 -1.92 1.13
N LEU A 200 -9.80 -1.16 0.09
CA LEU A 200 -10.78 -0.32 -0.60
C LEU A 200 -11.91 -1.15 -1.23
N LEU A 201 -11.55 -2.29 -1.87
CA LEU A 201 -12.54 -3.19 -2.47
C LEU A 201 -13.52 -3.74 -1.42
N GLN A 202 -13.04 -4.09 -0.23
CA GLN A 202 -13.93 -4.52 0.85
C GLN A 202 -14.97 -3.44 1.19
N GLY A 203 -14.54 -2.18 1.32
CA GLY A 203 -15.46 -1.06 1.56
C GLY A 203 -16.44 -0.83 0.43
N VAL A 204 -15.98 -0.95 -0.81
CA VAL A 204 -16.86 -0.90 -2.00
C VAL A 204 -17.94 -1.98 -1.93
N PHE A 205 -17.59 -3.21 -1.56
CA PHE A 205 -18.58 -4.28 -1.41
C PHE A 205 -19.59 -3.99 -0.30
N ASP A 206 -19.18 -3.38 0.81
CA ASP A 206 -20.12 -2.98 1.86
C ASP A 206 -21.14 -1.96 1.33
N ALA A 207 -20.69 -0.92 0.63
CA ALA A 207 -21.57 0.07 0.03
C ALA A 207 -22.53 -0.55 -1.00
N LEU A 208 -22.02 -1.48 -1.82
CA LEU A 208 -22.84 -2.19 -2.81
C LEU A 208 -23.86 -3.14 -2.17
N HIS A 209 -23.53 -3.73 -1.03
CA HIS A 209 -24.46 -4.59 -0.29
C HIS A 209 -25.66 -3.80 0.21
N ASP A 210 -25.41 -2.61 0.72
CA ASP A 210 -26.44 -1.72 1.29
C ASP A 210 -27.24 -0.96 0.22
N PHE A 211 -26.79 -0.98 -1.04
CA PHE A 211 -27.44 -0.29 -2.16
C PHE A 211 -28.75 -1.00 -2.57
N PRO A 212 -29.88 -0.27 -2.68
CA PRO A 212 -31.18 -0.87 -2.96
C PRO A 212 -31.20 -1.71 -4.25
N LEU A 213 -31.65 -2.97 -4.18
CA LEU A 213 -31.74 -3.90 -5.31
C LEU A 213 -32.51 -3.36 -6.52
N LYS A 214 -33.46 -2.43 -6.30
CA LYS A 214 -34.25 -1.79 -7.36
C LYS A 214 -33.41 -0.98 -8.37
N SER A 215 -32.19 -0.63 -7.98
CA SER A 215 -31.26 0.14 -8.80
C SER A 215 -30.16 -0.74 -9.45
N ARG A 216 -30.22 -2.06 -9.26
CA ARG A 216 -29.28 -2.99 -9.89
C ARG A 216 -29.83 -3.37 -11.26
N PRO A 217 -29.10 -3.15 -12.36
CA PRO A 217 -29.47 -3.70 -13.67
C PRO A 217 -29.46 -5.22 -13.60
N LEU A 218 -30.42 -5.88 -14.26
CA LEU A 218 -30.48 -7.33 -14.43
C LEU A 218 -29.33 -7.81 -15.31
#